data_cbedb744794acf873488ee4c34928bca
#
_entry.id   cbedb744794acf873488ee4c34928bca
#
_cell.length_a   1.000
_cell.length_b   1.000
_cell.length_c   1.000
_cell.angle_alpha   90.00
_cell.angle_beta   90.00
_cell.angle_gamma   90.00
#
_symmetry.space_group_name_H-M   'P 1'
#
loop_
_entity.id
_entity.type
_entity.pdbx_description
1 polymer ?
#
loop_
_entity_poly.entity_id
_entity_poly.type
_entity_poly.pdbx_seq_one_letter_code
_entity_poly.pdbx_strand_id
1 'polypeptide(L)'
;MLRADESEKAVSEGKQSKKNEEESRMEGFFQKIVVYATIIIIAAFLTLCTFDTWQTVLLVALLLIVVNYVIIMAMDKLTTIDVSTISEGFVTDSDASASKYVWLGNDELFDDFYASVFTKLTQNENLIQAETALCMEEFSKGQSKDHMKILDAGCGIGIGTCSFVKLGAGHAVGIDKSASMIRYAKGTTLPSTSLTDLQKQDVEFRTFDLIGPGAAAAAEFTNACLLYFTIYYFPDLDNLFRNLSLWVKPGGTLAVEVVNKYKFVPILDSSNPWVGISPQNYVKERITKSTVVFDKFDYESVFELEDPKAEFRETFRFKDGSTRRQKHSMVMPSISDIIRKATNNGWTYTKYADLMPLSFQYGYLLFFTRNSE
;
A
#
# COMPACT_ATOMS: atom_id res chain seq x y z
N MET A 1 48.10 -12.70 -14.13
CA MET A 1 46.97 -12.48 -13.24
C MET A 1 46.91 -11.04 -12.69
N LEU A 2 48.02 -10.40 -12.34
CA LEU A 2 48.03 -9.02 -11.79
C LEU A 2 47.70 -7.88 -12.78
N ARG A 3 47.76 -8.09 -14.09
CA ARG A 3 47.43 -7.05 -15.11
C ARG A 3 45.95 -6.97 -15.49
N ALA A 4 45.14 -7.99 -15.22
CA ALA A 4 43.72 -8.01 -15.50
C ALA A 4 42.93 -7.20 -14.44
N ASP A 5 43.40 -7.30 -13.19
CA ASP A 5 42.77 -6.63 -12.03
C ASP A 5 42.93 -5.11 -12.06
N GLU A 6 44.07 -4.59 -12.55
CA GLU A 6 44.32 -3.15 -12.71
C GLU A 6 43.47 -2.53 -13.84
N SER A 7 43.17 -3.30 -14.89
CA SER A 7 42.37 -2.78 -16.01
C SER A 7 40.87 -2.73 -15.66
N GLU A 8 40.34 -3.66 -14.87
CA GLU A 8 38.95 -3.62 -14.39
C GLU A 8 38.75 -2.49 -13.38
N LYS A 9 39.73 -2.26 -12.51
CA LYS A 9 39.68 -1.17 -11.53
C LYS A 9 39.69 0.21 -12.20
N ALA A 10 40.53 0.41 -13.22
CA ALA A 10 40.58 1.65 -14.02
C ALA A 10 39.29 1.90 -14.81
N VAL A 11 38.61 0.84 -15.31
CA VAL A 11 37.32 0.94 -16.01
C VAL A 11 36.19 1.27 -15.03
N SER A 12 36.21 0.73 -13.80
CA SER A 12 35.22 1.05 -12.77
C SER A 12 35.37 2.48 -12.24
N GLU A 13 36.62 2.94 -12.00
CA GLU A 13 36.91 4.32 -11.59
C GLU A 13 36.55 5.33 -12.68
N GLY A 14 36.79 5.01 -13.96
CA GLY A 14 36.38 5.85 -15.10
C GLY A 14 34.84 5.93 -15.27
N LYS A 15 34.10 4.87 -14.96
CA LYS A 15 32.62 4.91 -14.96
C LYS A 15 32.07 5.72 -13.80
N GLN A 16 32.69 5.62 -12.62
CA GLN A 16 32.29 6.38 -11.43
C GLN A 16 32.57 7.88 -11.62
N SER A 17 33.72 8.24 -12.20
CA SER A 17 34.07 9.63 -12.52
C SER A 17 33.09 10.24 -13.53
N LYS A 18 32.71 9.51 -14.58
CA LYS A 18 31.71 9.98 -15.55
C LYS A 18 30.32 10.18 -14.93
N LYS A 19 29.91 9.28 -14.03
CA LYS A 19 28.64 9.39 -13.33
C LYS A 19 28.62 10.62 -12.42
N ASN A 20 29.69 10.85 -11.66
CA ASN A 20 29.81 12.04 -10.80
C ASN A 20 29.87 13.36 -11.60
N GLU A 21 30.47 13.35 -12.81
CA GLU A 21 30.45 14.51 -13.70
C GLU A 21 29.06 14.78 -14.28
N GLU A 22 28.29 13.75 -14.61
CA GLU A 22 26.90 13.88 -15.06
C GLU A 22 25.98 14.39 -13.95
N GLU A 23 26.15 13.89 -12.72
CA GLU A 23 25.40 14.35 -11.54
C GLU A 23 25.72 15.83 -11.24
N SER A 24 26.98 16.21 -11.23
CA SER A 24 27.42 17.64 -11.05
C SER A 24 26.92 18.55 -12.17
N ARG A 25 26.90 18.09 -13.43
CA ARG A 25 26.30 18.81 -14.54
C ARG A 25 24.80 19.01 -14.41
N MET A 26 24.11 17.99 -13.90
CA MET A 26 22.66 18.04 -13.65
C MET A 26 22.31 18.98 -12.50
N GLU A 27 23.06 18.96 -11.39
CA GLU A 27 22.88 19.92 -10.30
C GLU A 27 23.07 21.36 -10.75
N GLY A 28 24.13 21.65 -11.56
CA GLY A 28 24.36 22.95 -12.14
C GLY A 28 23.27 23.40 -13.12
N PHE A 29 22.65 22.46 -13.83
CA PHE A 29 21.51 22.74 -14.71
C PHE A 29 20.27 23.10 -13.91
N PHE A 30 20.01 22.39 -12.82
CA PHE A 30 18.89 22.66 -11.90
C PHE A 30 18.98 24.01 -11.22
N GLN A 31 20.15 24.38 -10.69
CA GLN A 31 20.37 25.71 -10.12
C GLN A 31 20.05 26.80 -11.11
N LYS A 32 20.44 26.63 -12.39
CA LYS A 32 20.12 27.59 -13.45
C LYS A 32 18.61 27.69 -13.71
N ILE A 33 17.88 26.56 -13.73
CA ILE A 33 16.43 26.57 -13.92
C ILE A 33 15.73 27.30 -12.78
N VAL A 34 16.11 27.06 -11.53
CA VAL A 34 15.54 27.75 -10.36
C VAL A 34 15.82 29.25 -10.43
N VAL A 35 17.02 29.65 -10.79
CA VAL A 35 17.39 31.07 -10.94
C VAL A 35 16.58 31.73 -12.06
N TYR A 36 16.45 31.08 -13.24
CA TYR A 36 15.67 31.65 -14.34
C TYR A 36 14.17 31.71 -14.01
N ALA A 37 13.62 30.69 -13.35
CA ALA A 37 12.23 30.72 -12.88
C ALA A 37 11.98 31.86 -11.91
N THR A 38 12.91 32.11 -10.98
CA THR A 38 12.82 33.22 -10.02
C THR A 38 12.87 34.58 -10.73
N ILE A 39 13.77 34.77 -11.73
CA ILE A 39 13.87 35.99 -12.53
C ILE A 39 12.57 36.23 -13.31
N ILE A 40 11.98 35.18 -13.90
CA ILE A 40 10.72 35.27 -14.66
C ILE A 40 9.58 35.69 -13.73
N ILE A 41 9.51 35.12 -12.51
CA ILE A 41 8.51 35.48 -11.50
C ILE A 41 8.62 36.94 -11.09
N ILE A 42 9.84 37.41 -10.83
CA ILE A 42 10.10 38.83 -10.46
C ILE A 42 9.73 39.76 -11.61
N ALA A 43 10.11 39.45 -12.85
CA ALA A 43 9.76 40.21 -14.02
C ALA A 43 8.27 40.30 -14.27
N ALA A 44 7.54 39.18 -14.09
CA ALA A 44 6.10 39.14 -14.20
C ALA A 44 5.40 39.94 -13.07
N PHE A 45 5.91 39.88 -11.84
CA PHE A 45 5.40 40.67 -10.72
C PHE A 45 5.58 42.17 -10.97
N LEU A 46 6.75 42.61 -11.50
CA LEU A 46 6.99 43.98 -11.86
C LEU A 46 6.09 44.45 -13.02
N THR A 47 5.78 43.60 -13.99
CA THR A 47 4.84 43.88 -15.08
C THR A 47 3.41 44.00 -14.57
N LEU A 48 2.99 43.19 -13.62
CA LEU A 48 1.68 43.26 -12.98
C LEU A 48 1.41 44.59 -12.25
N CYS A 49 2.45 45.17 -11.68
CA CYS A 49 2.34 46.50 -11.03
C CYS A 49 2.06 47.64 -12.02
N THR A 50 2.16 47.41 -13.33
CA THR A 50 2.05 48.44 -14.38
C THR A 50 0.83 48.30 -15.30
N PHE A 51 0.05 47.18 -15.23
CA PHE A 51 -1.06 46.94 -16.16
C PHE A 51 -2.34 46.50 -15.44
N ASP A 52 -3.42 47.17 -15.76
CA ASP A 52 -4.76 47.03 -15.13
C ASP A 52 -5.76 46.35 -16.11
N THR A 53 -5.38 45.19 -16.71
CA THR A 53 -6.23 44.50 -17.71
C THR A 53 -6.35 42.99 -17.46
N TRP A 54 -7.45 42.37 -17.97
CA TRP A 54 -7.69 40.92 -17.89
C TRP A 54 -6.55 40.07 -18.48
N GLN A 55 -5.72 40.66 -19.36
CA GLN A 55 -4.53 40.04 -19.94
C GLN A 55 -3.46 39.72 -18.87
N THR A 56 -3.37 40.56 -17.83
CA THR A 56 -2.43 40.35 -16.72
C THR A 56 -2.87 39.17 -15.84
N VAL A 57 -4.16 38.99 -15.67
CA VAL A 57 -4.73 37.82 -14.92
C VAL A 57 -4.38 36.53 -15.67
N LEU A 58 -4.52 36.51 -16.99
CA LEU A 58 -4.20 35.35 -17.82
C LEU A 58 -2.69 35.06 -17.79
N LEU A 59 -1.85 36.05 -17.82
CA LEU A 59 -0.38 35.92 -17.79
C LEU A 59 0.08 35.40 -16.42
N VAL A 60 -0.53 35.85 -15.31
CA VAL A 60 -0.27 35.32 -13.96
C VAL A 60 -0.73 33.89 -13.84
N ALA A 61 -1.91 33.54 -14.33
CA ALA A 61 -2.41 32.17 -14.31
C ALA A 61 -1.47 31.23 -15.09
N LEU A 62 -1.02 31.63 -16.26
CA LEU A 62 -0.06 30.87 -17.07
C LEU A 62 1.30 30.70 -16.36
N LEU A 63 1.77 31.77 -15.72
CA LEU A 63 3.01 31.72 -14.93
C LEU A 63 2.90 30.80 -13.73
N LEU A 64 1.79 30.83 -13.00
CA LEU A 64 1.53 29.93 -11.89
C LEU A 64 1.48 28.47 -12.35
N ILE A 65 0.92 28.20 -13.53
CA ILE A 65 0.92 26.85 -14.12
C ILE A 65 2.35 26.40 -14.44
N VAL A 66 3.17 27.26 -15.05
CA VAL A 66 4.58 26.94 -15.35
C VAL A 66 5.40 26.75 -14.08
N VAL A 67 5.23 27.60 -13.07
CA VAL A 67 5.91 27.47 -11.77
C VAL A 67 5.50 26.18 -11.07
N ASN A 68 4.21 25.85 -11.04
CA ASN A 68 3.72 24.59 -10.50
C ASN A 68 4.33 23.38 -11.24
N TYR A 69 4.39 23.45 -12.57
CA TYR A 69 5.00 22.39 -13.38
C TYR A 69 6.50 22.23 -13.08
N VAL A 70 7.25 23.33 -12.93
CA VAL A 70 8.68 23.30 -12.57
C VAL A 70 8.88 22.78 -11.14
N ILE A 71 8.05 23.18 -10.19
CA ILE A 71 8.08 22.66 -8.80
C ILE A 71 7.81 21.15 -8.80
N ILE A 72 6.81 20.69 -9.53
CA ILE A 72 6.47 19.26 -9.66
C ILE A 72 7.68 18.50 -10.23
N MET A 73 8.28 18.97 -11.31
CA MET A 73 9.48 18.35 -11.89
C MET A 73 10.72 18.39 -10.96
N ALA A 74 10.86 19.42 -10.14
CA ALA A 74 11.94 19.51 -9.17
C ALA A 74 11.73 18.58 -7.97
N MET A 75 10.48 18.47 -7.50
CA MET A 75 10.13 17.56 -6.40
C MET A 75 10.22 16.08 -6.78
N ASP A 76 9.94 15.73 -8.03
CA ASP A 76 10.09 14.37 -8.57
C ASP A 76 11.54 13.84 -8.47
N LYS A 77 12.53 14.74 -8.43
CA LYS A 77 13.94 14.39 -8.23
C LYS A 77 14.42 14.47 -6.78
N LEU A 78 13.69 15.14 -5.90
CA LEU A 78 14.05 15.30 -4.49
C LEU A 78 13.45 14.23 -3.56
N THR A 79 12.51 13.43 -4.06
CA THR A 79 11.92 12.30 -3.32
C THR A 79 12.71 11.00 -3.51
N THR A 80 14.04 11.05 -3.44
CA THR A 80 14.82 9.85 -3.11
C THR A 80 14.61 9.55 -1.64
N ILE A 81 13.80 8.53 -1.36
CA ILE A 81 13.46 8.12 0.00
C ILE A 81 14.69 7.51 0.65
N ASP A 82 15.20 8.16 1.69
CA ASP A 82 16.28 7.63 2.53
C ASP A 82 15.79 6.44 3.36
N VAL A 83 16.22 5.24 2.98
CA VAL A 83 15.87 3.98 3.65
C VAL A 83 17.08 3.52 4.49
N SER A 84 17.40 4.26 5.54
CA SER A 84 18.58 4.02 6.36
C SER A 84 18.39 3.02 7.48
N THR A 85 17.94 1.80 7.26
CA THR A 85 18.14 0.67 8.20
C THR A 85 17.31 -0.55 7.79
N ILE A 86 17.88 -1.45 7.04
CA ILE A 86 17.34 -2.81 6.91
C ILE A 86 18.54 -3.76 6.80
N SER A 87 18.81 -4.55 7.81
CA SER A 87 19.71 -5.68 7.75
C SER A 87 18.99 -6.91 8.30
N GLU A 88 19.14 -8.00 7.57
CA GLU A 88 19.08 -9.41 7.94
C GLU A 88 18.11 -10.28 7.13
N GLY A 89 18.62 -11.44 6.73
CA GLY A 89 17.82 -12.54 6.16
C GLY A 89 18.00 -12.81 4.66
N PHE A 90 19.20 -12.58 4.08
CA PHE A 90 19.39 -12.77 2.63
C PHE A 90 20.30 -13.95 2.27
N VAL A 91 19.91 -14.66 1.22
CA VAL A 91 20.79 -15.60 0.52
C VAL A 91 21.62 -14.79 -0.47
N THR A 92 22.95 -14.86 -0.36
CA THR A 92 23.86 -14.20 -1.31
C THR A 92 23.92 -14.98 -2.62
N ASP A 93 23.87 -14.27 -3.76
CA ASP A 93 23.97 -14.87 -5.12
C ASP A 93 25.36 -15.46 -5.44
N SER A 94 26.23 -15.67 -4.45
CA SER A 94 27.57 -16.25 -4.66
C SER A 94 27.59 -17.72 -5.09
N ASP A 95 26.43 -18.41 -5.08
CA ASP A 95 26.27 -19.77 -5.61
C ASP A 95 25.49 -19.81 -6.91
N ALA A 96 25.95 -19.05 -7.92
CA ALA A 96 25.37 -18.99 -9.27
C ALA A 96 25.64 -20.25 -10.13
N SER A 97 25.79 -21.43 -9.53
CA SER A 97 25.78 -22.70 -10.21
C SER A 97 24.56 -23.52 -9.79
N ALA A 98 23.48 -23.42 -10.58
CA ALA A 98 22.35 -24.37 -10.59
C ALA A 98 21.50 -24.46 -9.30
N SER A 99 21.33 -23.43 -8.49
CA SER A 99 20.31 -23.46 -7.44
C SER A 99 18.97 -22.98 -8.01
N LYS A 100 18.00 -23.86 -7.99
CA LYS A 100 16.58 -23.60 -8.23
C LYS A 100 16.15 -22.45 -7.31
N TYR A 101 15.91 -21.25 -7.86
CA TYR A 101 15.50 -20.09 -7.08
C TYR A 101 14.32 -20.44 -6.17
N VAL A 102 14.49 -20.29 -4.87
CA VAL A 102 13.42 -20.52 -3.90
C VAL A 102 12.60 -19.24 -3.79
N TRP A 103 11.32 -19.33 -4.10
CA TRP A 103 10.36 -18.28 -3.87
C TRP A 103 9.75 -18.44 -2.48
N LEU A 104 9.80 -17.39 -1.65
CA LEU A 104 9.05 -17.36 -0.41
C LEU A 104 7.55 -17.31 -0.72
N GLY A 105 6.79 -18.24 -0.16
CA GLY A 105 5.33 -18.32 -0.34
C GLY A 105 4.55 -17.57 0.74
N ASN A 106 3.22 -17.64 0.71
CA ASN A 106 2.33 -16.93 1.63
C ASN A 106 2.61 -17.17 3.13
N ASP A 107 3.17 -18.32 3.50
CA ASP A 107 3.48 -18.63 4.90
C ASP A 107 4.81 -18.04 5.38
N GLU A 108 5.67 -17.60 4.46
CA GLU A 108 7.04 -17.17 4.74
C GLU A 108 7.29 -15.70 4.41
N LEU A 109 6.60 -15.17 3.39
CA LEU A 109 6.88 -13.84 2.86
C LEU A 109 6.53 -12.69 3.82
N PHE A 110 5.53 -12.87 4.69
CA PHE A 110 5.10 -11.86 5.68
C PHE A 110 6.00 -11.88 6.93
N ASP A 111 7.31 -11.78 6.73
CA ASP A 111 8.33 -11.73 7.77
C ASP A 111 8.66 -10.31 8.25
N ASP A 112 9.67 -10.17 9.10
CA ASP A 112 10.07 -8.88 9.69
C ASP A 112 10.58 -7.89 8.61
N PHE A 113 11.27 -8.41 7.56
CA PHE A 113 11.69 -7.56 6.44
C PHE A 113 10.46 -6.98 5.74
N TYR A 114 9.52 -7.85 5.34
CA TYR A 114 8.35 -7.40 4.59
C TYR A 114 7.48 -6.45 5.43
N ALA A 115 7.30 -6.71 6.72
CA ALA A 115 6.61 -5.81 7.64
C ALA A 115 7.26 -4.41 7.66
N SER A 116 8.60 -4.34 7.64
CA SER A 116 9.35 -3.07 7.70
C SER A 116 9.25 -2.22 6.42
N VAL A 117 9.03 -2.85 5.27
CA VAL A 117 8.94 -2.17 3.96
C VAL A 117 7.49 -2.04 3.47
N PHE A 118 6.54 -2.71 4.11
CA PHE A 118 5.15 -2.83 3.65
C PHE A 118 4.52 -1.49 3.30
N THR A 119 4.52 -0.53 4.20
CA THR A 119 3.94 0.81 3.96
C THR A 119 4.60 1.55 2.79
N LYS A 120 5.91 1.38 2.63
CA LYS A 120 6.67 2.03 1.56
C LYS A 120 6.39 1.41 0.21
N LEU A 121 6.22 0.09 0.17
CA LEU A 121 5.90 -0.64 -1.05
C LEU A 121 4.46 -0.44 -1.48
N THR A 122 3.54 -0.43 -0.53
CA THR A 122 2.12 -0.40 -0.84
C THR A 122 1.56 1.02 -0.94
N GLN A 123 2.20 2.00 -0.31
CA GLN A 123 1.76 3.41 -0.22
C GLN A 123 0.26 3.56 0.11
N ASN A 124 -0.30 2.58 0.82
CA ASN A 124 -1.74 2.40 1.02
C ASN A 124 -2.26 2.97 2.34
N GLU A 125 -1.41 3.62 3.13
CA GLU A 125 -1.82 4.12 4.46
C GLU A 125 -3.03 5.06 4.37
N ASN A 126 -3.03 5.99 3.42
CA ASN A 126 -4.14 6.92 3.21
C ASN A 126 -5.41 6.18 2.73
N LEU A 127 -5.25 5.15 1.89
CA LEU A 127 -6.37 4.34 1.42
C LEU A 127 -7.00 3.58 2.59
N ILE A 128 -6.21 2.87 3.40
CA ILE A 128 -6.70 2.12 4.56
C ILE A 128 -7.39 3.07 5.56
N GLN A 129 -6.83 4.25 5.82
CA GLN A 129 -7.45 5.25 6.69
C GLN A 129 -8.81 5.73 6.14
N ALA A 130 -8.91 5.95 4.85
CA ALA A 130 -10.17 6.37 4.21
C ALA A 130 -11.20 5.22 4.18
N GLU A 131 -10.79 3.99 3.92
CA GLU A 131 -11.65 2.81 4.00
C GLU A 131 -12.17 2.56 5.41
N THR A 132 -11.30 2.70 6.42
CA THR A 132 -11.76 2.60 7.82
C THR A 132 -12.76 3.69 8.19
N ALA A 133 -12.64 4.90 7.61
CA ALA A 133 -13.63 5.96 7.78
C ALA A 133 -14.98 5.59 7.14
N LEU A 134 -14.98 5.02 5.92
CA LEU A 134 -16.19 4.50 5.28
C LEU A 134 -16.83 3.35 6.08
N CYS A 135 -16.00 2.44 6.61
CA CYS A 135 -16.46 1.39 7.52
C CYS A 135 -17.12 1.99 8.77
N MET A 136 -16.49 2.98 9.42
CA MET A 136 -17.02 3.61 10.62
C MET A 136 -18.33 4.34 10.38
N GLU A 137 -18.48 5.00 9.22
CA GLU A 137 -19.75 5.62 8.81
C GLU A 137 -20.87 4.57 8.74
N GLU A 138 -20.61 3.42 8.16
CA GLU A 138 -21.60 2.34 8.05
C GLU A 138 -21.85 1.66 9.39
N PHE A 139 -20.78 1.31 10.11
CA PHE A 139 -20.85 0.60 11.40
C PHE A 139 -21.58 1.41 12.47
N SER A 140 -21.50 2.75 12.43
CA SER A 140 -22.15 3.62 13.41
C SER A 140 -23.64 3.82 13.19
N LYS A 141 -24.23 3.25 12.13
CA LYS A 141 -25.65 3.33 11.91
C LYS A 141 -26.41 2.53 12.96
N GLY A 142 -27.16 3.24 13.81
CA GLY A 142 -27.98 2.64 14.85
C GLY A 142 -27.26 2.20 16.12
N GLN A 143 -25.95 2.50 16.26
CA GLN A 143 -25.22 2.25 17.49
C GLN A 143 -24.18 3.35 17.78
N SER A 144 -23.86 3.52 19.06
CA SER A 144 -22.83 4.46 19.48
C SER A 144 -21.44 3.91 19.22
N LYS A 145 -20.49 4.75 18.78
CA LYS A 145 -19.13 4.34 18.42
C LYS A 145 -18.34 3.77 19.60
N ASP A 146 -18.52 4.33 20.79
CA ASP A 146 -17.88 3.89 22.04
C ASP A 146 -18.28 2.48 22.48
N HIS A 147 -19.40 1.97 22.01
CA HIS A 147 -19.83 0.60 22.27
C HIS A 147 -19.36 -0.40 21.18
N MET A 148 -18.68 0.08 20.14
CA MET A 148 -18.21 -0.80 19.08
C MET A 148 -16.95 -1.55 19.51
N LYS A 149 -16.94 -2.85 19.30
CA LYS A 149 -15.76 -3.70 19.29
C LYS A 149 -15.58 -4.23 17.86
N ILE A 150 -14.57 -3.75 17.16
CA ILE A 150 -14.36 -4.01 15.74
C ILE A 150 -13.26 -5.05 15.55
N LEU A 151 -13.51 -6.06 14.70
CA LEU A 151 -12.50 -6.99 14.22
C LEU A 151 -11.90 -6.47 12.90
N ASP A 152 -10.60 -6.23 12.90
CA ASP A 152 -9.79 -6.02 11.70
C ASP A 152 -9.14 -7.37 11.34
N ALA A 153 -9.78 -8.10 10.42
CA ALA A 153 -9.41 -9.45 10.06
C ALA A 153 -8.34 -9.45 8.96
N GLY A 154 -7.14 -9.96 9.25
CA GLY A 154 -5.96 -9.83 8.41
C GLY A 154 -5.37 -8.44 8.50
N CYS A 155 -5.17 -7.95 9.71
CA CYS A 155 -4.81 -6.55 9.99
C CYS A 155 -3.39 -6.15 9.53
N GLY A 156 -2.54 -7.10 9.13
CA GLY A 156 -1.16 -6.84 8.75
C GLY A 156 -0.41 -6.08 9.84
N ILE A 157 0.17 -4.95 9.49
CA ILE A 157 0.92 -4.08 10.42
C ILE A 157 0.03 -3.15 11.27
N GLY A 158 -1.30 -3.34 11.26
CA GLY A 158 -2.24 -2.73 12.22
C GLY A 158 -2.69 -1.30 11.95
N ILE A 159 -2.49 -0.77 10.74
CA ILE A 159 -2.91 0.61 10.39
C ILE A 159 -4.42 0.76 10.54
N GLY A 160 -5.21 -0.15 9.96
CA GLY A 160 -6.66 -0.14 10.04
C GLY A 160 -7.17 -0.24 11.47
N THR A 161 -6.60 -1.17 12.25
CA THR A 161 -6.96 -1.38 13.67
C THR A 161 -6.79 -0.11 14.49
N CYS A 162 -5.64 0.57 14.35
CA CYS A 162 -5.39 1.85 15.04
C CYS A 162 -6.33 2.96 14.55
N SER A 163 -6.65 2.98 13.25
CA SER A 163 -7.57 3.95 12.65
C SER A 163 -8.97 3.86 13.22
N PHE A 164 -9.49 2.66 13.48
CA PHE A 164 -10.82 2.50 14.08
C PHE A 164 -10.94 3.17 15.45
N VAL A 165 -9.94 2.98 16.32
CA VAL A 165 -9.92 3.64 17.64
C VAL A 165 -9.75 5.14 17.48
N LYS A 166 -8.92 5.61 16.56
CA LYS A 166 -8.77 7.05 16.26
C LYS A 166 -10.09 7.67 15.79
N LEU A 167 -10.95 6.92 15.10
CA LEU A 167 -12.27 7.35 14.62
C LEU A 167 -13.38 7.23 15.69
N GLY A 168 -13.03 6.77 16.91
CA GLY A 168 -13.90 6.72 18.07
C GLY A 168 -14.53 5.36 18.35
N ALA A 169 -14.05 4.26 17.74
CA ALA A 169 -14.46 2.92 18.17
C ALA A 169 -14.01 2.67 19.62
N GLY A 170 -14.88 2.09 20.44
CA GLY A 170 -14.59 1.78 21.83
C GLY A 170 -13.50 0.72 22.00
N HIS A 171 -13.37 -0.19 21.02
CA HIS A 171 -12.28 -1.17 21.00
C HIS A 171 -12.06 -1.69 19.58
N ALA A 172 -10.81 -1.96 19.20
CA ALA A 172 -10.46 -2.59 17.93
C ALA A 172 -9.46 -3.74 18.16
N VAL A 173 -9.73 -4.87 17.53
CA VAL A 173 -8.89 -6.07 17.60
C VAL A 173 -8.40 -6.41 16.21
N GLY A 174 -7.09 -6.29 15.99
CA GLY A 174 -6.43 -6.75 14.78
C GLY A 174 -5.98 -8.21 14.93
N ILE A 175 -6.37 -9.05 13.98
CA ILE A 175 -5.94 -10.45 13.93
C ILE A 175 -5.21 -10.69 12.63
N ASP A 176 -3.98 -11.24 12.71
CA ASP A 176 -3.21 -11.64 11.54
C ASP A 176 -2.47 -12.96 11.82
N LYS A 177 -2.29 -13.78 10.78
CA LYS A 177 -1.54 -15.03 10.86
C LYS A 177 -0.06 -14.82 11.10
N SER A 178 0.52 -13.74 10.56
CA SER A 178 1.94 -13.44 10.65
C SER A 178 2.30 -12.85 12.01
N ALA A 179 3.13 -13.58 12.76
CA ALA A 179 3.70 -13.08 14.01
C ALA A 179 4.60 -11.85 13.81
N SER A 180 5.26 -11.74 12.65
CA SER A 180 6.11 -10.59 12.29
C SER A 180 5.29 -9.33 12.05
N MET A 181 4.18 -9.45 11.31
CA MET A 181 3.23 -8.34 11.13
C MET A 181 2.69 -7.86 12.48
N ILE A 182 2.27 -8.78 13.34
CA ILE A 182 1.76 -8.44 14.69
C ILE A 182 2.84 -7.84 15.59
N ARG A 183 4.10 -8.31 15.53
CA ARG A 183 5.21 -7.67 16.26
C ARG A 183 5.40 -6.22 15.80
N TYR A 184 5.38 -6.01 14.48
CA TYR A 184 5.52 -4.67 13.91
C TYR A 184 4.34 -3.76 14.30
N ALA A 185 3.11 -4.28 14.25
CA ALA A 185 1.91 -3.57 14.68
C ALA A 185 2.02 -3.08 16.13
N LYS A 186 2.44 -3.96 17.06
CA LYS A 186 2.62 -3.64 18.49
C LYS A 186 3.81 -2.75 18.77
N GLY A 187 4.95 -3.02 18.13
CA GLY A 187 6.23 -2.39 18.45
C GLY A 187 6.52 -1.10 17.68
N THR A 188 5.89 -0.93 16.52
CA THR A 188 6.18 0.19 15.62
C THR A 188 4.92 0.99 15.29
N THR A 189 3.90 0.36 14.73
CA THR A 189 2.70 1.09 14.26
C THR A 189 1.96 1.73 15.43
N LEU A 190 1.54 0.97 16.42
CA LEU A 190 0.78 1.49 17.55
C LEU A 190 1.51 2.60 18.34
N PRO A 191 2.80 2.47 18.68
CA PRO A 191 3.53 3.56 19.35
C PRO A 191 3.63 4.84 18.51
N SER A 192 3.74 4.72 17.17
CA SER A 192 3.89 5.87 16.27
C SER A 192 2.59 6.62 15.98
N THR A 193 1.43 6.07 16.39
CA THR A 193 0.14 6.73 16.18
C THR A 193 -0.03 7.96 17.07
N SER A 194 -0.92 8.87 16.64
CA SER A 194 -1.35 10.04 17.44
C SER A 194 -2.41 9.71 18.52
N LEU A 195 -2.64 8.42 18.79
CA LEU A 195 -3.55 7.98 19.86
C LEU A 195 -3.01 8.35 21.23
N THR A 196 -3.90 8.75 22.14
CA THR A 196 -3.56 8.94 23.56
C THR A 196 -3.23 7.59 24.21
N ASP A 197 -2.55 7.59 25.35
CA ASP A 197 -2.21 6.36 26.07
C ASP A 197 -3.46 5.56 26.49
N LEU A 198 -4.58 6.23 26.76
CA LEU A 198 -5.87 5.58 27.02
C LEU A 198 -6.40 4.91 25.76
N GLN A 199 -6.42 5.60 24.63
CA GLN A 199 -6.87 5.04 23.37
C GLN A 199 -5.99 3.87 22.90
N LYS A 200 -4.69 3.88 23.19
CA LYS A 200 -3.81 2.74 22.87
C LYS A 200 -4.19 1.47 23.64
N GLN A 201 -4.81 1.58 24.81
CA GLN A 201 -5.32 0.43 25.55
C GLN A 201 -6.56 -0.21 24.90
N ASP A 202 -7.26 0.52 24.04
CA ASP A 202 -8.42 0.04 23.29
C ASP A 202 -8.02 -0.67 21.97
N VAL A 203 -6.71 -0.73 21.65
CA VAL A 203 -6.17 -1.44 20.50
C VAL A 203 -5.55 -2.76 20.96
N GLU A 204 -6.05 -3.87 20.44
CA GLU A 204 -5.52 -5.20 20.71
C GLU A 204 -5.01 -5.86 19.42
N PHE A 205 -3.92 -6.63 19.48
CA PHE A 205 -3.41 -7.42 18.36
C PHE A 205 -3.23 -8.88 18.77
N ARG A 206 -3.70 -9.81 17.92
CA ARG A 206 -3.61 -11.26 18.12
C ARG A 206 -2.96 -11.93 16.93
N THR A 207 -2.01 -12.85 17.17
CA THR A 207 -1.48 -13.72 16.12
C THR A 207 -2.38 -14.96 16.04
N PHE A 208 -3.17 -15.08 14.96
CA PHE A 208 -4.06 -16.21 14.78
C PHE A 208 -4.46 -16.39 13.31
N ASP A 209 -4.73 -17.65 12.90
CA ASP A 209 -5.26 -17.97 11.58
C ASP A 209 -6.79 -17.88 11.58
N LEU A 210 -7.35 -16.99 10.76
CA LEU A 210 -8.80 -16.73 10.70
C LEU A 210 -9.64 -17.92 10.21
N ILE A 211 -9.01 -18.90 9.56
CA ILE A 211 -9.68 -20.16 9.19
C ILE A 211 -9.55 -21.24 10.26
N GLY A 212 -8.68 -21.00 11.27
CA GLY A 212 -8.50 -21.89 12.40
C GLY A 212 -9.60 -21.73 13.46
N PRO A 213 -9.83 -22.75 14.30
CA PRO A 213 -10.77 -22.64 15.40
C PRO A 213 -10.20 -21.77 16.53
N GLY A 214 -11.02 -20.92 17.14
CA GLY A 214 -10.67 -20.24 18.40
C GLY A 214 -9.97 -18.87 18.25
N ALA A 215 -9.98 -18.25 17.07
CA ALA A 215 -9.43 -16.91 16.89
C ALA A 215 -10.18 -15.84 17.73
N ALA A 216 -11.47 -16.06 17.97
CA ALA A 216 -12.31 -15.19 18.78
C ALA A 216 -13.48 -15.98 19.41
N ALA A 217 -14.12 -15.41 20.42
CA ALA A 217 -15.31 -15.95 21.03
C ALA A 217 -16.55 -15.70 20.16
N ALA A 218 -17.61 -16.49 20.34
CA ALA A 218 -18.88 -16.27 19.67
C ALA A 218 -19.46 -14.90 20.05
N ALA A 219 -19.91 -14.15 19.03
CA ALA A 219 -20.50 -12.83 19.19
C ALA A 219 -19.60 -11.82 19.96
N GLU A 220 -18.29 -11.97 19.83
CA GLU A 220 -17.32 -11.09 20.49
C GLU A 220 -17.34 -9.67 19.92
N PHE A 221 -17.53 -9.55 18.61
CA PHE A 221 -17.43 -8.28 17.88
C PHE A 221 -18.81 -7.72 17.49
N THR A 222 -18.90 -6.40 17.44
CA THR A 222 -20.08 -5.74 16.87
C THR A 222 -20.00 -5.67 15.35
N ASN A 223 -18.78 -5.50 14.82
CA ASN A 223 -18.52 -5.33 13.41
C ASN A 223 -17.17 -5.99 13.04
N ALA A 224 -16.98 -6.28 11.75
CA ALA A 224 -15.72 -6.79 11.24
C ALA A 224 -15.37 -6.18 9.86
N CYS A 225 -14.10 -6.21 9.51
CA CYS A 225 -13.65 -5.88 8.15
C CYS A 225 -12.55 -6.82 7.67
N LEU A 226 -12.44 -6.92 6.34
CA LEU A 226 -11.37 -7.52 5.56
C LEU A 226 -10.93 -6.48 4.55
N LEU A 227 -9.80 -5.80 4.79
CA LEU A 227 -9.30 -4.72 3.94
C LEU A 227 -8.05 -5.14 3.18
N TYR A 228 -7.65 -4.35 2.22
CA TYR A 228 -6.42 -4.47 1.45
C TYR A 228 -6.12 -5.88 0.94
N PHE A 229 -6.93 -6.35 0.00
CA PHE A 229 -6.78 -7.66 -0.67
C PHE A 229 -6.83 -8.89 0.25
N THR A 230 -7.02 -8.74 1.55
CA THR A 230 -6.98 -9.83 2.55
C THR A 230 -7.84 -11.02 2.15
N ILE A 231 -9.06 -10.78 1.62
CA ILE A 231 -9.99 -11.85 1.24
C ILE A 231 -9.41 -12.83 0.22
N TYR A 232 -8.49 -12.38 -0.66
CA TYR A 232 -7.93 -13.22 -1.73
C TYR A 232 -6.87 -14.21 -1.27
N TYR A 233 -6.38 -14.07 -0.03
CA TYR A 233 -5.46 -15.04 0.58
C TYR A 233 -6.17 -16.27 1.17
N PHE A 234 -7.51 -16.28 1.19
CA PHE A 234 -8.30 -17.38 1.71
C PHE A 234 -8.90 -18.22 0.58
N PRO A 235 -8.39 -19.44 0.31
CA PRO A 235 -8.98 -20.32 -0.69
C PRO A 235 -10.34 -20.86 -0.28
N ASP A 236 -10.58 -21.02 1.03
CA ASP A 236 -11.87 -21.48 1.62
C ASP A 236 -12.65 -20.31 2.22
N LEU A 237 -13.35 -19.58 1.35
CA LEU A 237 -14.19 -18.46 1.76
C LEU A 237 -15.42 -18.90 2.58
N ASP A 238 -15.91 -20.11 2.37
CA ASP A 238 -17.06 -20.62 3.13
C ASP A 238 -16.71 -20.77 4.61
N ASN A 239 -15.52 -21.32 4.92
CA ASN A 239 -15.04 -21.41 6.29
C ASN A 239 -14.75 -20.03 6.90
N LEU A 240 -14.12 -19.13 6.14
CA LEU A 240 -13.85 -17.76 6.57
C LEU A 240 -15.15 -17.02 6.96
N PHE A 241 -16.15 -16.99 6.06
CA PHE A 241 -17.41 -16.30 6.31
C PHE A 241 -18.21 -16.93 7.46
N ARG A 242 -18.14 -18.25 7.62
CA ARG A 242 -18.75 -18.94 8.76
C ARG A 242 -18.10 -18.55 10.09
N ASN A 243 -16.76 -18.49 10.15
CA ASN A 243 -16.05 -18.05 11.33
C ASN A 243 -16.38 -16.59 11.67
N LEU A 244 -16.34 -15.70 10.69
CA LEU A 244 -16.72 -14.30 10.89
C LEU A 244 -18.17 -14.17 11.36
N SER A 245 -19.11 -14.99 10.84
CA SER A 245 -20.50 -14.96 11.28
C SER A 245 -20.66 -15.48 12.72
N LEU A 246 -19.80 -16.39 13.17
CA LEU A 246 -19.79 -16.82 14.57
C LEU A 246 -19.27 -15.72 15.51
N TRP A 247 -18.24 -14.97 15.09
CA TRP A 247 -17.57 -13.99 15.95
C TRP A 247 -18.27 -12.63 16.01
N VAL A 248 -18.99 -12.25 14.96
CA VAL A 248 -19.75 -10.98 14.92
C VAL A 248 -21.15 -11.19 15.50
N LYS A 249 -21.65 -10.24 16.26
CA LYS A 249 -23.01 -10.27 16.83
C LYS A 249 -24.08 -10.28 15.74
N PRO A 250 -25.24 -10.93 15.95
CA PRO A 250 -26.41 -10.78 15.08
C PRO A 250 -26.74 -9.30 14.82
N GLY A 251 -27.02 -8.97 13.57
CA GLY A 251 -27.25 -7.58 13.15
C GLY A 251 -25.98 -6.75 12.97
N GLY A 252 -24.80 -7.27 13.32
CA GLY A 252 -23.52 -6.61 13.11
C GLY A 252 -23.13 -6.55 11.62
N THR A 253 -22.25 -5.63 11.27
CA THR A 253 -21.85 -5.38 9.88
C THR A 253 -20.46 -5.94 9.59
N LEU A 254 -20.31 -6.57 8.42
CA LEU A 254 -19.02 -6.95 7.83
C LEU A 254 -18.75 -6.07 6.60
N ALA A 255 -17.57 -5.48 6.55
CA ALA A 255 -17.05 -4.79 5.37
C ALA A 255 -15.95 -5.64 4.70
N VAL A 256 -16.02 -5.80 3.38
CA VAL A 256 -15.06 -6.60 2.61
C VAL A 256 -14.59 -5.80 1.40
N GLU A 257 -13.28 -5.52 1.34
CA GLU A 257 -12.68 -4.93 0.16
C GLU A 257 -12.54 -5.99 -0.94
N VAL A 258 -12.97 -5.62 -2.13
CA VAL A 258 -12.87 -6.44 -3.34
C VAL A 258 -12.50 -5.59 -4.54
N VAL A 259 -11.95 -6.23 -5.59
CA VAL A 259 -11.60 -5.56 -6.84
C VAL A 259 -12.24 -6.24 -8.05
N ASN A 260 -12.44 -5.47 -9.11
CA ASN A 260 -12.65 -6.08 -10.41
C ASN A 260 -11.31 -6.65 -10.90
N LYS A 261 -11.12 -7.96 -10.72
CA LYS A 261 -9.87 -8.67 -10.97
C LYS A 261 -9.31 -8.52 -12.40
N TYR A 262 -10.14 -8.12 -13.37
CA TYR A 262 -9.73 -7.91 -14.75
C TYR A 262 -9.31 -6.45 -15.05
N LYS A 263 -9.69 -5.50 -14.19
CA LYS A 263 -9.55 -4.07 -14.48
C LYS A 263 -8.69 -3.30 -13.48
N PHE A 264 -8.60 -3.75 -12.20
CA PHE A 264 -7.80 -3.05 -11.22
C PHE A 264 -6.31 -3.04 -11.60
N VAL A 265 -5.57 -2.06 -11.13
CA VAL A 265 -4.12 -1.97 -11.30
C VAL A 265 -3.44 -2.73 -10.15
N PRO A 266 -2.78 -3.86 -10.43
CA PRO A 266 -2.23 -4.72 -9.38
C PRO A 266 -0.85 -4.30 -8.90
N ILE A 267 -0.21 -3.36 -9.60
CA ILE A 267 1.17 -2.94 -9.33
C ILE A 267 1.18 -1.57 -8.70
N LEU A 268 2.23 -1.33 -7.91
CA LEU A 268 2.52 0.01 -7.41
C LEU A 268 2.68 0.96 -8.57
N ASP A 269 1.97 2.05 -8.49
CA ASP A 269 2.24 3.22 -9.33
C ASP A 269 3.59 3.78 -8.89
N SER A 270 4.63 3.43 -9.65
CA SER A 270 6.03 3.70 -9.31
C SER A 270 6.39 5.18 -9.34
N SER A 271 5.44 6.02 -9.60
CA SER A 271 5.77 7.41 -9.80
C SER A 271 4.56 8.29 -9.52
N ASN A 272 4.62 9.02 -8.49
CA ASN A 272 3.94 10.28 -8.39
C ASN A 272 2.65 10.29 -7.54
N PRO A 273 2.79 10.45 -6.22
CA PRO A 273 1.66 10.77 -5.36
C PRO A 273 0.97 12.10 -5.73
N TRP A 274 1.53 12.86 -6.70
CA TRP A 274 1.06 14.19 -7.13
C TRP A 274 0.16 14.19 -8.37
N VAL A 275 0.17 13.12 -9.13
CA VAL A 275 -0.63 13.05 -10.35
C VAL A 275 -1.77 12.07 -10.11
N GLY A 276 -2.79 12.28 -9.47
CA GLY A 276 -3.94 11.38 -9.25
C GLY A 276 -4.52 10.68 -10.52
N ILE A 277 -3.62 10.28 -11.42
CA ILE A 277 -3.86 9.73 -12.73
C ILE A 277 -3.04 8.46 -12.85
N SER A 278 -3.71 7.31 -12.74
CA SER A 278 -3.08 6.01 -13.00
C SER A 278 -2.53 5.95 -14.41
N PRO A 279 -1.27 5.50 -14.64
CA PRO A 279 -0.71 5.25 -15.98
C PRO A 279 -1.61 4.33 -16.80
N GLN A 280 -2.40 3.47 -16.17
CA GLN A 280 -3.37 2.60 -16.83
C GLN A 280 -4.41 3.38 -17.64
N ASN A 281 -4.72 4.62 -17.29
CA ASN A 281 -5.69 5.46 -18.04
C ASN A 281 -5.20 5.85 -19.43
N TYR A 282 -3.89 5.78 -19.67
CA TYR A 282 -3.26 6.15 -20.95
C TYR A 282 -2.84 4.96 -21.81
N VAL A 283 -2.97 3.73 -21.30
CA VAL A 283 -2.55 2.51 -21.98
C VAL A 283 -3.76 1.61 -22.16
N LYS A 284 -3.95 1.09 -23.39
CA LYS A 284 -5.05 0.15 -23.67
C LYS A 284 -4.86 -1.21 -23.02
N GLU A 285 -3.61 -1.63 -22.85
CA GLU A 285 -3.26 -2.88 -22.20
C GLU A 285 -3.07 -2.68 -20.70
N ARG A 286 -3.48 -3.68 -19.91
CA ARG A 286 -3.30 -3.67 -18.47
C ARG A 286 -1.82 -3.72 -18.11
N ILE A 287 -1.37 -2.79 -17.27
CA ILE A 287 -0.01 -2.80 -16.75
C ILE A 287 0.07 -3.85 -15.63
N THR A 288 0.89 -4.88 -15.83
CA THR A 288 1.05 -6.00 -14.88
C THR A 288 2.48 -6.16 -14.39
N LYS A 289 3.40 -5.31 -14.86
CA LYS A 289 4.80 -5.32 -14.45
C LYS A 289 5.27 -3.90 -14.11
N SER A 290 5.98 -3.77 -12.99
CA SER A 290 6.56 -2.52 -12.53
C SER A 290 8.00 -2.74 -12.05
N THR A 291 8.84 -1.74 -12.22
CA THR A 291 10.18 -1.68 -11.64
C THR A 291 10.36 -0.34 -10.98
N VAL A 292 10.74 -0.34 -9.69
CA VAL A 292 10.97 0.86 -8.88
C VAL A 292 12.35 0.79 -8.28
N VAL A 293 13.12 1.87 -8.39
CA VAL A 293 14.45 1.97 -7.81
C VAL A 293 14.35 2.68 -6.47
N PHE A 294 14.71 1.98 -5.39
CA PHE A 294 14.85 2.54 -4.05
C PHE A 294 16.34 2.71 -3.70
N ASP A 295 16.65 3.49 -2.69
CA ASP A 295 18.05 3.76 -2.30
C ASP A 295 18.83 2.48 -1.96
N LYS A 296 18.18 1.47 -1.37
CA LYS A 296 18.83 0.23 -0.92
C LYS A 296 18.61 -0.97 -1.82
N PHE A 297 17.57 -0.98 -2.63
CA PHE A 297 17.25 -2.09 -3.52
C PHE A 297 16.47 -1.62 -4.74
N ASP A 298 16.58 -2.38 -5.81
CA ASP A 298 15.67 -2.30 -6.95
C ASP A 298 14.52 -3.27 -6.72
N TYR A 299 13.30 -2.80 -6.89
CA TYR A 299 12.09 -3.58 -6.71
C TYR A 299 11.42 -3.84 -8.04
N GLU A 300 11.12 -5.10 -8.32
CA GLU A 300 10.35 -5.52 -9.49
C GLU A 300 9.12 -6.28 -9.03
N SER A 301 7.96 -5.96 -9.57
CA SER A 301 6.72 -6.68 -9.34
C SER A 301 6.08 -7.11 -10.64
N VAL A 302 5.47 -8.31 -10.62
CA VAL A 302 4.75 -8.90 -11.74
C VAL A 302 3.46 -9.52 -11.24
N PHE A 303 2.34 -9.16 -11.83
CA PHE A 303 1.03 -9.76 -11.54
C PHE A 303 0.56 -10.61 -12.71
N GLU A 304 0.13 -11.83 -12.42
CA GLU A 304 -0.44 -12.77 -13.38
C GLU A 304 -1.78 -13.28 -12.85
N LEU A 305 -2.78 -13.36 -13.73
CA LEU A 305 -4.12 -13.88 -13.44
C LEU A 305 -4.43 -15.06 -14.34
N GLU A 306 -4.50 -16.26 -13.74
CA GLU A 306 -5.04 -17.49 -14.35
C GLU A 306 -6.35 -17.82 -13.63
N ASP A 307 -7.42 -17.19 -14.07
CA ASP A 307 -8.73 -17.20 -13.40
C ASP A 307 -9.15 -18.59 -12.88
N PRO A 308 -9.46 -18.78 -11.58
CA PRO A 308 -9.51 -17.76 -10.51
C PRO A 308 -8.21 -17.55 -9.72
N LYS A 309 -7.10 -18.17 -10.12
CA LYS A 309 -5.80 -18.05 -9.43
C LYS A 309 -5.07 -16.81 -9.90
N ALA A 310 -4.43 -16.12 -8.96
CA ALA A 310 -3.56 -15.01 -9.26
C ALA A 310 -2.24 -15.15 -8.52
N GLU A 311 -1.16 -14.73 -9.17
CA GLU A 311 0.17 -14.66 -8.58
C GLU A 311 0.66 -13.21 -8.66
N PHE A 312 1.13 -12.69 -7.53
CA PHE A 312 1.86 -11.44 -7.48
C PHE A 312 3.28 -11.75 -7.02
N ARG A 313 4.23 -11.60 -7.95
CA ARG A 313 5.65 -11.91 -7.74
C ARG A 313 6.42 -10.64 -7.51
N GLU A 314 7.26 -10.62 -6.48
CA GLU A 314 8.10 -9.50 -6.10
C GLU A 314 9.56 -9.95 -6.06
N THR A 315 10.44 -9.13 -6.59
CA THR A 315 11.89 -9.35 -6.56
C THR A 315 12.58 -8.10 -6.03
N PHE A 316 13.34 -8.26 -4.98
CA PHE A 316 14.17 -7.22 -4.37
C PHE A 316 15.62 -7.54 -4.71
N ARG A 317 16.30 -6.64 -5.43
CA ARG A 317 17.73 -6.74 -5.72
C ARG A 317 18.45 -5.67 -4.90
N PHE A 318 19.18 -6.12 -3.90
CA PHE A 318 19.88 -5.22 -2.98
C PHE A 318 21.21 -4.74 -3.57
N LYS A 319 21.69 -3.58 -3.12
CA LYS A 319 22.96 -2.99 -3.59
C LYS A 319 24.19 -3.80 -3.17
N ASP A 320 24.07 -4.68 -2.17
CA ASP A 320 25.11 -5.63 -1.76
C ASP A 320 25.21 -6.87 -2.66
N GLY A 321 24.35 -6.97 -3.69
CA GLY A 321 24.27 -8.10 -4.63
C GLY A 321 23.30 -9.19 -4.20
N SER A 322 22.76 -9.15 -2.99
CA SER A 322 21.76 -10.13 -2.55
C SER A 322 20.41 -9.93 -3.25
N THR A 323 19.64 -11.02 -3.38
CA THR A 323 18.32 -10.99 -4.02
C THR A 323 17.30 -11.75 -3.18
N ARG A 324 16.16 -11.09 -2.90
CA ARG A 324 14.99 -11.73 -2.29
C ARG A 324 13.90 -11.88 -3.34
N ARG A 325 13.27 -13.05 -3.41
CA ARG A 325 12.13 -13.33 -4.28
C ARG A 325 10.99 -13.88 -3.45
N GLN A 326 9.79 -13.33 -3.66
CA GLN A 326 8.60 -13.76 -2.96
C GLN A 326 7.39 -13.76 -3.88
N LYS A 327 6.42 -14.61 -3.56
CA LYS A 327 5.25 -14.85 -4.37
C LYS A 327 4.00 -14.90 -3.51
N HIS A 328 3.09 -13.97 -3.75
CA HIS A 328 1.73 -14.01 -3.22
C HIS A 328 0.89 -14.90 -4.11
N SER A 329 0.37 -15.99 -3.57
CA SER A 329 -0.57 -16.86 -4.25
C SER A 329 -1.98 -16.54 -3.74
N MET A 330 -2.84 -16.10 -4.63
CA MET A 330 -4.18 -15.63 -4.32
C MET A 330 -5.24 -16.42 -5.10
N VAL A 331 -6.43 -16.51 -4.53
CA VAL A 331 -7.63 -16.97 -5.25
C VAL A 331 -8.57 -15.77 -5.39
N MET A 332 -8.85 -15.38 -6.62
CA MET A 332 -9.67 -14.21 -6.93
C MET A 332 -10.99 -14.63 -7.60
N PRO A 333 -12.00 -15.05 -6.82
CA PRO A 333 -13.34 -15.34 -7.38
C PRO A 333 -13.98 -14.05 -7.90
N SER A 334 -15.09 -14.18 -8.60
CA SER A 334 -15.89 -13.02 -8.99
C SER A 334 -16.52 -12.35 -7.76
N ILE A 335 -16.83 -11.05 -7.85
CA ILE A 335 -17.52 -10.32 -6.77
C ILE A 335 -18.88 -10.99 -6.46
N SER A 336 -19.60 -11.47 -7.49
CA SER A 336 -20.85 -12.22 -7.31
C SER A 336 -20.66 -13.53 -6.56
N ASP A 337 -19.55 -14.23 -6.77
CA ASP A 337 -19.24 -15.45 -6.01
C ASP A 337 -18.90 -15.15 -4.56
N ILE A 338 -18.18 -14.07 -4.28
CA ILE A 338 -17.90 -13.62 -2.90
C ILE A 338 -19.21 -13.29 -2.18
N ILE A 339 -20.10 -12.52 -2.82
CA ILE A 339 -21.43 -12.20 -2.25
C ILE A 339 -22.23 -13.49 -1.98
N ARG A 340 -22.28 -14.39 -2.96
CA ARG A 340 -23.01 -15.67 -2.80
C ARG A 340 -22.44 -16.51 -1.66
N LYS A 341 -21.11 -16.62 -1.53
CA LYS A 341 -20.47 -17.37 -0.43
C LYS A 341 -20.74 -16.73 0.92
N ALA A 342 -20.67 -15.41 1.04
CA ALA A 342 -21.05 -14.72 2.26
C ALA A 342 -22.52 -14.98 2.62
N THR A 343 -23.44 -14.89 1.65
CA THR A 343 -24.87 -15.12 1.86
C THR A 343 -25.16 -16.55 2.33
N ASN A 344 -24.47 -17.55 1.78
CA ASN A 344 -24.61 -18.94 2.20
C ASN A 344 -24.08 -19.22 3.62
N ASN A 345 -23.30 -18.30 4.19
CA ASN A 345 -22.67 -18.44 5.50
C ASN A 345 -23.14 -17.40 6.52
N GLY A 346 -24.42 -17.00 6.45
CA GLY A 346 -25.09 -16.21 7.50
C GLY A 346 -24.97 -14.69 7.34
N TRP A 347 -24.67 -14.20 6.12
CA TRP A 347 -24.57 -12.79 5.82
C TRP A 347 -25.60 -12.35 4.78
N THR A 348 -26.21 -11.20 4.96
CA THR A 348 -27.04 -10.56 3.95
C THR A 348 -26.27 -9.38 3.33
N TYR A 349 -26.07 -9.42 2.00
CA TYR A 349 -25.49 -8.30 1.27
C TYR A 349 -26.41 -7.09 1.32
N THR A 350 -25.88 -5.91 1.62
CA THR A 350 -26.66 -4.68 1.77
C THR A 350 -26.35 -3.65 0.69
N LYS A 351 -25.06 -3.34 0.48
CA LYS A 351 -24.62 -2.32 -0.49
C LYS A 351 -23.11 -2.44 -0.75
N TYR A 352 -22.62 -1.57 -1.63
CA TYR A 352 -21.19 -1.35 -1.80
C TYR A 352 -20.87 0.16 -1.81
N ALA A 353 -19.62 0.49 -1.53
CA ALA A 353 -19.01 1.78 -1.81
C ALA A 353 -17.96 1.61 -2.92
N ASP A 354 -17.96 2.52 -3.89
CA ASP A 354 -16.92 2.59 -4.92
C ASP A 354 -15.70 3.34 -4.34
N LEU A 355 -14.53 2.74 -4.46
CA LEU A 355 -13.28 3.33 -3.95
C LEU A 355 -12.58 4.23 -4.98
N MET A 356 -13.16 4.44 -6.16
CA MET A 356 -12.63 5.36 -7.17
C MET A 356 -12.40 6.78 -6.62
N PRO A 357 -13.27 7.38 -5.77
CA PRO A 357 -13.01 8.68 -5.16
C PRO A 357 -11.77 8.72 -4.26
N LEU A 358 -11.30 7.55 -3.78
CA LEU A 358 -10.07 7.39 -3.00
C LEU A 358 -8.86 7.06 -3.88
N SER A 359 -8.95 7.30 -5.19
CA SER A 359 -7.93 6.96 -6.20
C SER A 359 -7.67 5.46 -6.37
N PHE A 360 -8.57 4.60 -5.86
CA PHE A 360 -8.50 3.15 -6.05
C PHE A 360 -9.53 2.69 -7.08
N GLN A 361 -9.15 2.78 -8.36
CA GLN A 361 -10.03 2.41 -9.48
C GLN A 361 -10.34 0.93 -9.48
N TYR A 362 -11.63 0.61 -9.72
CA TYR A 362 -12.15 -0.76 -9.76
C TYR A 362 -12.02 -1.53 -8.42
N GLY A 363 -11.74 -0.81 -7.32
CA GLY A 363 -11.88 -1.28 -5.95
C GLY A 363 -13.27 -0.96 -5.40
N TYR A 364 -13.80 -1.83 -4.58
CA TYR A 364 -15.13 -1.71 -3.96
C TYR A 364 -15.09 -2.21 -2.54
N LEU A 365 -15.81 -1.55 -1.64
CA LEU A 365 -16.04 -2.00 -0.28
C LEU A 365 -17.47 -2.54 -0.18
N LEU A 366 -17.62 -3.86 -0.04
CA LEU A 366 -18.91 -4.52 0.10
C LEU A 366 -19.33 -4.53 1.56
N PHE A 367 -20.60 -4.25 1.84
CA PHE A 367 -21.17 -4.33 3.19
C PHE A 367 -22.21 -5.43 3.29
N PHE A 368 -22.14 -6.15 4.40
CA PHE A 368 -23.03 -7.24 4.73
C PHE A 368 -23.53 -7.09 6.16
N THR A 369 -24.76 -7.49 6.41
CA THR A 369 -25.31 -7.60 7.77
C THR A 369 -25.38 -9.07 8.18
N ARG A 370 -24.92 -9.38 9.40
CA ARG A 370 -25.07 -10.74 9.95
C ARG A 370 -26.52 -11.05 10.23
N ASN A 371 -27.00 -12.21 9.75
CA ASN A 371 -28.35 -12.70 9.99
C ASN A 371 -28.60 -12.98 11.47
N SER A 372 -29.88 -12.92 11.89
CA SER A 372 -30.27 -13.09 13.30
C SER A 372 -30.27 -14.54 13.77
N GLU A 373 -30.18 -15.50 12.83
CA GLU A 373 -30.16 -16.94 13.10
C GLU A 373 -28.82 -17.57 12.75
#